data_8660503138b7e932df681bd485094162
#
_entry.id   8660503138b7e932df681bd485094162
#
_cell.length_a   1.000
_cell.length_b   1.000
_cell.length_c   1.000
_cell.angle_alpha   90.00
_cell.angle_beta   90.00
_cell.angle_gamma   90.00
#
_symmetry.space_group_name_H-M   'P 1'
#
loop_
_entity.id
_entity.type
_entity.pdbx_description
1 polymer ?
#
loop_
_entity_poly.entity_id
_entity_poly.type
_entity_poly.pdbx_seq_one_letter_code
_entity_poly.pdbx_strand_id
1 'polypeptide(L)'
;MRPIHPGEILREEFLVPLGMTAHALSQAIHVPATRVNDIVNRKRGVTADTALRLARYFGNSPEFWLNLQAAHDLRAAEREAAVRIEREVSPREAA
;
A
#
# COMPACT_ATOMS: atom_id res chain seq x y z
N MET A 1 -16.99 -3.04 -3.73
CA MET A 1 -15.96 -3.46 -2.75
C MET A 1 -15.01 -2.29 -2.49
N ARG A 2 -14.78 -1.99 -1.24
CA ARG A 2 -13.87 -0.88 -0.92
C ARG A 2 -12.41 -1.26 -1.22
N PRO A 3 -11.57 -0.30 -1.58
CA PRO A 3 -10.15 -0.55 -1.72
C PRO A 3 -9.52 -0.97 -0.39
N ILE A 4 -8.66 -1.96 -0.43
CA ILE A 4 -7.93 -2.43 0.75
C ILE A 4 -6.55 -1.78 0.75
N HIS A 5 -6.28 -0.97 1.77
CA HIS A 5 -4.99 -0.29 1.88
C HIS A 5 -3.91 -1.27 2.36
N PRO A 6 -2.68 -1.19 1.83
CA PRO A 6 -1.58 -2.04 2.32
C PRO A 6 -1.36 -1.97 3.82
N GLY A 7 -1.67 -0.83 4.44
CA GLY A 7 -1.59 -0.66 5.89
C GLY A 7 -2.50 -1.59 6.67
N GLU A 8 -3.67 -1.91 6.12
CA GLU A 8 -4.57 -2.88 6.72
C GLU A 8 -3.95 -4.27 6.74
N ILE A 9 -3.37 -4.67 5.63
CA ILE A 9 -2.71 -5.97 5.52
C ILE A 9 -1.51 -6.02 6.47
N LEU A 10 -0.71 -4.95 6.50
CA LEU A 10 0.44 -4.86 7.40
C LEU A 10 0.00 -5.03 8.85
N ARG A 11 -1.06 -4.33 9.25
CA ARG A 11 -1.57 -4.41 10.61
C ARG A 11 -2.14 -5.79 10.93
N GLU A 12 -3.09 -6.27 10.12
CA GLU A 12 -3.88 -7.46 10.44
C GLU A 12 -3.11 -8.76 10.24
N GLU A 13 -2.26 -8.83 9.23
CA GLU A 13 -1.58 -10.06 8.85
C GLU A 13 -0.17 -10.16 9.41
N PHE A 14 0.41 -9.06 9.87
CA PHE A 14 1.80 -9.03 10.35
C PHE A 14 1.94 -8.50 11.76
N LEU A 15 1.53 -7.27 12.01
CA LEU A 15 1.75 -6.67 13.33
C LEU A 15 0.94 -7.34 14.43
N VAL A 16 -0.35 -7.52 14.22
CA VAL A 16 -1.22 -8.13 15.25
C VAL A 16 -0.79 -9.56 15.56
N PRO A 17 -0.61 -10.44 14.56
CA PRO A 17 -0.16 -11.81 14.85
C PRO A 17 1.20 -11.89 15.56
N LEU A 18 2.10 -10.95 15.26
CA LEU A 18 3.43 -10.93 15.88
C LEU A 18 3.48 -10.20 17.22
N GLY A 19 2.37 -9.58 17.63
CA GLY A 19 2.35 -8.75 18.82
C GLY A 19 3.29 -7.57 18.72
N MET A 20 3.51 -7.05 17.52
CA MET A 20 4.49 -6.02 17.22
C MET A 20 3.83 -4.67 17.05
N THR A 21 4.42 -3.62 17.63
CA THR A 21 3.91 -2.25 17.45
C THR A 21 4.44 -1.65 16.15
N ALA A 22 3.72 -0.65 15.64
CA ALA A 22 4.17 0.11 14.49
C ALA A 22 5.52 0.77 14.75
N HIS A 23 5.71 1.29 15.95
CA HIS A 23 6.97 1.93 16.36
C HIS A 23 8.14 0.93 16.29
N ALA A 24 7.94 -0.26 16.86
CA ALA A 24 8.98 -1.30 16.85
C ALA A 24 9.34 -1.71 15.43
N LEU A 25 8.35 -1.84 14.53
CA LEU A 25 8.64 -2.17 13.14
C LEU A 25 9.40 -1.03 12.45
N SER A 26 9.02 0.23 12.69
CA SER A 26 9.76 1.36 12.12
C SER A 26 11.23 1.31 12.52
N GLN A 27 11.52 1.00 13.77
CA GLN A 27 12.91 0.85 14.25
C GLN A 27 13.59 -0.33 13.53
N ALA A 28 12.91 -1.47 13.43
CA ALA A 28 13.48 -2.68 12.84
C ALA A 28 13.85 -2.50 11.38
N ILE A 29 13.07 -1.72 10.62
CA ILE A 29 13.34 -1.49 9.20
C ILE A 29 14.07 -0.17 8.93
N HIS A 30 14.49 0.53 9.99
CA HIS A 30 15.28 1.76 9.92
C HIS A 30 14.62 2.88 9.12
N VAL A 31 13.38 3.17 9.45
CA VAL A 31 12.64 4.31 8.92
C VAL A 31 12.22 5.22 10.07
N PRO A 32 11.79 6.46 9.79
CA PRO A 32 11.31 7.36 10.85
C PRO A 32 10.22 6.70 11.68
N ALA A 33 10.18 7.01 12.98
CA ALA A 33 9.28 6.37 13.94
C ALA A 33 7.80 6.41 13.53
N THR A 34 7.39 7.45 12.81
CA THR A 34 6.01 7.61 12.38
C THR A 34 5.67 6.88 11.07
N ARG A 35 6.69 6.38 10.34
CA ARG A 35 6.47 5.83 9.00
C ARG A 35 5.44 4.70 9.00
N VAL A 36 5.65 3.68 9.82
CA VAL A 36 4.74 2.52 9.84
C VAL A 36 3.38 2.93 10.39
N ASN A 37 3.36 3.79 11.40
CA ASN A 37 2.10 4.28 11.95
C ASN A 37 1.26 5.01 10.89
N ASP A 38 1.89 5.83 10.06
CA ASP A 38 1.21 6.54 8.99
C ASP A 38 0.67 5.56 7.93
N ILE A 39 1.41 4.50 7.65
CA ILE A 39 0.96 3.48 6.69
C ILE A 39 -0.25 2.73 7.24
N VAL A 40 -0.21 2.26 8.49
CA VAL A 40 -1.33 1.50 9.07
C VAL A 40 -2.56 2.38 9.27
N ASN A 41 -2.38 3.69 9.43
CA ASN A 41 -3.48 4.64 9.52
C ASN A 41 -3.92 5.19 8.16
N ARG A 42 -3.42 4.64 7.08
CA ARG A 42 -3.77 5.00 5.71
C ARG A 42 -3.50 6.44 5.34
N LYS A 43 -2.54 7.06 6.04
CA LYS A 43 -2.09 8.44 5.75
C LYS A 43 -0.96 8.46 4.73
N ARG A 44 -0.37 7.31 4.47
CA ARG A 44 0.79 7.17 3.57
C ARG A 44 0.73 5.81 2.89
N GLY A 45 1.14 5.76 1.64
CA GLY A 45 1.26 4.51 0.91
C GLY A 45 2.63 3.87 1.09
N VAL A 46 2.77 2.67 0.57
CA VAL A 46 4.03 1.95 0.55
C VAL A 46 4.79 2.31 -0.72
N THR A 47 5.95 2.94 -0.55
CA THR A 47 6.86 3.26 -1.66
C THR A 47 7.78 2.08 -1.93
N ALA A 48 8.53 2.14 -3.04
CA ALA A 48 9.48 1.08 -3.38
C ALA A 48 10.53 0.88 -2.29
N ASP A 49 11.06 1.97 -1.72
CA ASP A 49 12.02 1.88 -0.63
C ASP A 49 11.42 1.15 0.59
N THR A 50 10.24 1.54 1.01
CA THR A 50 9.57 0.89 2.15
C THR A 50 9.24 -0.56 1.84
N ALA A 51 8.82 -0.86 0.60
CA ALA A 51 8.54 -2.24 0.18
C ALA A 51 9.78 -3.13 0.28
N LEU A 52 10.93 -2.61 -0.13
CA LEU A 52 12.20 -3.35 -0.02
C LEU A 52 12.53 -3.65 1.45
N ARG A 53 12.33 -2.68 2.33
CA ARG A 53 12.60 -2.83 3.76
C ARG A 53 11.66 -3.82 4.43
N LEU A 54 10.37 -3.73 4.13
CA LEU A 54 9.36 -4.65 4.66
C LEU A 54 9.62 -6.07 4.18
N ALA A 55 9.93 -6.23 2.88
CA ALA A 55 10.21 -7.54 2.30
C ALA A 55 11.44 -8.18 2.94
N ARG A 56 12.48 -7.41 3.17
CA ARG A 56 13.68 -7.89 3.82
C ARG A 56 13.39 -8.37 5.23
N TYR A 57 12.64 -7.60 5.98
CA TYR A 57 12.33 -7.92 7.38
C TYR A 57 11.41 -9.13 7.51
N PHE A 58 10.34 -9.16 6.73
CA PHE A 58 9.34 -10.24 6.83
C PHE A 58 9.66 -11.46 5.97
N GLY A 59 10.64 -11.38 5.09
CA GLY A 59 11.01 -12.52 4.24
C GLY A 59 10.03 -12.76 3.09
N ASN A 60 9.30 -11.73 2.67
CA ASN A 60 8.46 -11.81 1.48
C ASN A 60 9.07 -10.96 0.36
N SER A 61 8.32 -10.59 -0.67
CA SER A 61 8.85 -9.85 -1.80
C SER A 61 8.40 -8.39 -1.78
N PRO A 62 9.22 -7.48 -2.34
CA PRO A 62 8.79 -6.09 -2.52
C PRO A 62 7.53 -5.98 -3.39
N GLU A 63 7.43 -6.87 -4.39
CA GLU A 63 6.27 -6.91 -5.28
C GLU A 63 4.97 -7.19 -4.52
N PHE A 64 5.03 -8.01 -3.49
CA PHE A 64 3.86 -8.25 -2.63
C PHE A 64 3.27 -6.92 -2.12
N TRP A 65 4.14 -6.07 -1.58
CA TRP A 65 3.72 -4.79 -1.01
C TRP A 65 3.29 -3.79 -2.08
N LEU A 66 4.06 -3.73 -3.19
CA LEU A 66 3.75 -2.80 -4.27
C LEU A 66 2.49 -3.20 -5.04
N ASN A 67 2.23 -4.50 -5.16
CA ASN A 67 1.00 -4.96 -5.79
C ASN A 67 -0.23 -4.61 -4.96
N LEU A 68 -0.12 -4.69 -3.63
CA LEU A 68 -1.19 -4.24 -2.74
C LEU A 68 -1.45 -2.74 -2.92
N GLN A 69 -0.38 -1.95 -2.99
CA GLN A 69 -0.49 -0.51 -3.17
C GLN A 69 -1.13 -0.18 -4.52
N ALA A 70 -0.66 -0.81 -5.59
CA ALA A 70 -1.18 -0.56 -6.93
C ALA A 70 -2.67 -0.94 -7.03
N ALA A 71 -3.05 -2.07 -6.46
CA ALA A 71 -4.45 -2.50 -6.46
C ALA A 71 -5.34 -1.52 -5.69
N HIS A 72 -4.87 -1.04 -4.54
CA HIS A 72 -5.58 -0.04 -3.76
C HIS A 72 -5.77 1.24 -4.56
N ASP A 73 -4.69 1.74 -5.14
CA ASP A 73 -4.71 3.00 -5.88
C ASP A 73 -5.62 2.92 -7.11
N LEU A 74 -5.58 1.79 -7.81
CA LEU A 74 -6.43 1.58 -8.97
C LEU A 74 -7.91 1.57 -8.59
N ARG A 75 -8.27 0.84 -7.54
CA ARG A 75 -9.66 0.78 -7.07
C ARG A 75 -10.16 2.13 -6.60
N ALA A 76 -9.32 2.88 -5.88
CA ALA A 76 -9.67 4.21 -5.42
C ALA A 76 -9.90 5.15 -6.62
N ALA A 77 -9.00 5.12 -7.60
CA ALA A 77 -9.13 5.94 -8.80
C ALA A 77 -10.36 5.57 -9.61
N GLU A 78 -10.66 4.29 -9.75
CA GLU A 78 -11.85 3.83 -10.45
C GLU A 78 -13.13 4.38 -9.79
N ARG A 79 -13.20 4.31 -8.46
CA ARG A 79 -14.37 4.80 -7.74
C ARG A 79 -14.57 6.30 -7.87
N GLU A 80 -13.46 7.06 -7.92
CA GLU A 80 -13.54 8.52 -7.98
C GLU A 80 -13.68 9.06 -9.38
N ALA A 81 -13.06 8.43 -10.38
CA ALA A 81 -12.85 9.07 -11.67
C ALA A 81 -13.21 8.24 -12.89
N ALA A 82 -13.58 6.96 -12.75
CA ALA A 82 -13.80 6.11 -13.92
C ALA A 82 -14.83 6.68 -14.88
N VAL A 83 -15.96 7.15 -14.36
CA VAL A 83 -17.04 7.70 -15.21
C VAL A 83 -16.58 8.98 -15.92
N ARG A 84 -15.88 9.85 -15.20
CA ARG A 84 -15.36 11.08 -15.79
C ARG A 84 -14.34 10.78 -16.88
N ILE A 85 -13.41 9.86 -16.59
CA ILE A 85 -12.38 9.50 -17.57
C ILE A 85 -13.01 8.89 -18.81
N GLU A 86 -14.03 8.05 -18.65
CA GLU A 86 -14.75 7.44 -19.74
C GLU A 86 -15.39 8.50 -20.66
N ARG A 87 -15.88 9.58 -20.07
CA ARG A 87 -16.45 10.70 -20.83
C ARG A 87 -15.40 11.56 -21.52
N GLU A 88 -14.29 11.81 -20.81
CA GLU A 88 -13.27 12.75 -21.28
C GLU A 88 -12.28 12.13 -22.26
N VAL A 89 -11.99 10.84 -22.08
CA VAL A 89 -10.97 10.17 -22.89
C VAL A 89 -11.65 9.19 -23.83
N SER A 90 -11.65 9.53 -25.13
CA SER A 90 -12.14 8.63 -26.16
C SER A 90 -11.01 7.69 -26.56
N PRO A 91 -11.31 6.39 -26.74
CA PRO A 91 -10.28 5.47 -27.23
C PRO A 91 -9.75 5.94 -28.59
N ARG A 92 -8.46 5.80 -28.78
CA ARG A 92 -7.87 6.09 -30.08
C ARG A 92 -8.41 5.08 -31.09
N GLU A 93 -8.81 5.57 -32.29
CA GLU A 93 -9.28 4.67 -33.34
C GLU A 93 -8.18 3.68 -33.70
N ALA A 94 -8.55 2.41 -33.78
CA ALA A 94 -7.62 1.38 -34.22
C ALA A 94 -7.32 1.60 -35.70
N ALA A 95 -6.05 1.53 -36.05
CA ALA A 95 -5.64 1.64 -37.46
C ALA A 95 -6.06 0.38 -38.22
#